data_276d6eeb2efd278e2ba5a16ed23ae90b
#
_entry.id   276d6eeb2efd278e2ba5a16ed23ae90b
#
_cell.length_a   1.000
_cell.length_b   1.000
_cell.length_c   1.000
_cell.angle_alpha   90.00
_cell.angle_beta   90.00
_cell.angle_gamma   90.00
#
_symmetry.space_group_name_H-M   'P 1'
#
loop_
_entity.id
_entity.type
_entity.pdbx_description
1 polymer ?
#
loop_
_entity_poly.entity_id
_entity_poly.type
_entity_poly.pdbx_seq_one_letter_code
_entity_poly.pdbx_strand_id
1 'polypeptide(L)'
;MKPLASLLCLLAILLVALNACEKKSVETTAEKLSFELIEDQILATSCATTGCHASTADASYAQHGLVLSKGVAFSNLVGKMAKNPAAAALKLQLVKPFDADNSFLFHKISCQTSHHSATANFGSQMPLGGNYLTQGQVEFIKRWINAGATATETGISTAVLKDSSACQQDITPLAAPAAGKGFQMKIDLFDVPKNFEREVFLRANTPNTESVYVNRIEMKGRSSSHHFVVYGFRNSTMLPQTNVMRDIRNLDGSINLKTAGEMQNHIFFGGGTDVNSDVTLPVGVALKVDPLTPLDLNAHYFNKTNLLLKGENYVNFHTIPVSNVQFVAKTLDLNNLDISIPAGQRKTFSKTFTFTAVTRVVMLTSHFHRFGEKFNIKIAGGPRNGELVYTNTDWLHPFVKPFLTPIVLQPGEGLTSEVTYYNSSSKAVAFGLTSEDEMNIIFGYYY
;
A
#
# COMPACT_ATOMS: atom_id res chain seq x y z
N MET A 1 -30.37 87.70 20.52
CA MET A 1 -29.69 86.42 20.87
C MET A 1 -30.20 85.26 20.03
N LYS A 2 -30.12 85.36 18.68
CA LYS A 2 -30.58 84.28 17.80
C LYS A 2 -29.71 83.99 16.57
N PRO A 3 -28.45 84.45 16.41
CA PRO A 3 -27.63 83.99 15.31
C PRO A 3 -26.58 82.93 15.71
N LEU A 4 -26.34 82.67 17.01
CA LEU A 4 -25.23 81.78 17.40
C LEU A 4 -25.61 80.26 17.33
N ALA A 5 -26.88 79.91 17.45
CA ALA A 5 -27.35 78.52 17.36
C ALA A 5 -27.38 77.97 15.95
N SER A 6 -27.61 78.81 14.95
CA SER A 6 -27.62 78.39 13.51
C SER A 6 -26.24 78.17 12.96
N LEU A 7 -25.20 78.80 13.47
CA LEU A 7 -23.81 78.62 13.02
C LEU A 7 -23.19 77.33 13.57
N LEU A 8 -23.57 76.92 14.80
CA LEU A 8 -23.15 75.66 15.42
C LEU A 8 -23.78 74.45 14.75
N CYS A 9 -25.01 74.50 14.27
CA CYS A 9 -25.66 73.42 13.55
C CYS A 9 -25.03 73.20 12.15
N LEU A 10 -24.65 74.30 11.47
CA LEU A 10 -23.96 74.20 10.13
C LEU A 10 -22.56 73.66 10.28
N LEU A 11 -21.82 73.98 11.35
CA LEU A 11 -20.48 73.41 11.59
C LEU A 11 -20.56 71.92 12.00
N ALA A 12 -21.56 71.50 12.71
CA ALA A 12 -21.78 70.10 13.09
C ALA A 12 -22.15 69.22 11.86
N ILE A 13 -22.93 69.72 10.92
CA ILE A 13 -23.31 69.06 9.67
C ILE A 13 -22.09 68.93 8.70
N LEU A 14 -21.20 69.94 8.68
CA LEU A 14 -19.99 69.92 7.90
C LEU A 14 -18.94 68.91 8.43
N LEU A 15 -18.85 68.74 9.74
CA LEU A 15 -17.99 67.76 10.40
C LEU A 15 -18.46 66.29 10.20
N VAL A 16 -19.77 66.07 10.09
CA VAL A 16 -20.34 64.73 9.82
C VAL A 16 -20.16 64.34 8.34
N ALA A 17 -20.15 65.34 7.41
CA ALA A 17 -19.92 65.06 5.99
C ALA A 17 -18.44 64.74 5.63
N LEU A 18 -17.50 65.12 6.48
CA LEU A 18 -16.06 64.81 6.26
C LEU A 18 -15.63 63.41 6.75
N ASN A 19 -16.46 62.76 7.58
CA ASN A 19 -16.21 61.38 8.03
C ASN A 19 -16.84 60.29 7.14
N ALA A 20 -17.51 60.61 6.04
CA ALA A 20 -18.22 59.67 5.18
C ALA A 20 -17.41 59.19 3.98
N CYS A 21 -16.12 59.53 3.89
CA CYS A 21 -15.20 59.04 2.85
C CYS A 21 -14.00 58.31 3.44
N GLU A 22 -14.23 57.37 4.38
CA GLU A 22 -13.26 56.28 4.50
C GLU A 22 -13.41 55.38 3.28
N LYS A 23 -12.47 55.52 2.34
CA LYS A 23 -12.23 54.46 1.36
C LYS A 23 -11.97 53.17 2.14
N LYS A 24 -12.99 52.29 2.24
CA LYS A 24 -12.70 50.87 2.50
C LYS A 24 -11.69 50.48 1.46
N SER A 25 -10.44 50.35 1.86
CA SER A 25 -9.47 49.59 1.09
C SER A 25 -10.08 48.20 0.95
N VAL A 26 -10.59 47.89 -0.23
CA VAL A 26 -10.82 46.53 -0.62
C VAL A 26 -9.40 45.92 -0.61
N GLU A 27 -9.03 45.24 0.49
CA GLU A 27 -7.93 44.32 0.44
C GLU A 27 -8.31 43.31 -0.64
N THR A 28 -7.83 43.52 -1.84
CA THR A 28 -7.74 42.48 -2.85
C THR A 28 -6.78 41.45 -2.27
N THR A 29 -7.31 40.48 -1.51
CA THR A 29 -6.55 39.28 -1.22
C THR A 29 -6.14 38.72 -2.57
N ALA A 30 -4.84 38.76 -2.83
CA ALA A 30 -4.29 38.20 -4.06
C ALA A 30 -4.83 36.76 -4.19
N GLU A 31 -5.43 36.45 -5.33
CA GLU A 31 -5.98 35.11 -5.57
C GLU A 31 -4.81 34.14 -5.50
N LYS A 32 -4.88 33.18 -4.58
CA LYS A 32 -3.83 32.18 -4.41
C LYS A 32 -3.67 31.36 -5.69
N LEU A 33 -2.43 31.05 -6.05
CA LEU A 33 -2.14 30.18 -7.17
C LEU A 33 -2.74 28.78 -6.92
N SER A 34 -3.24 28.15 -7.97
CA SER A 34 -3.91 26.84 -7.86
C SER A 34 -2.99 25.79 -7.26
N PHE A 35 -1.69 25.77 -7.64
CA PHE A 35 -0.75 24.82 -7.04
C PHE A 35 -0.41 25.16 -5.58
N GLU A 36 -0.36 26.42 -5.19
CA GLU A 36 -0.19 26.83 -3.80
C GLU A 36 -1.36 26.34 -2.92
N LEU A 37 -2.59 26.37 -3.44
CA LEU A 37 -3.74 25.79 -2.76
C LEU A 37 -3.62 24.26 -2.63
N ILE A 38 -3.12 23.58 -3.66
CA ILE A 38 -2.86 22.14 -3.62
C ILE A 38 -1.80 21.83 -2.55
N GLU A 39 -0.68 22.57 -2.52
CA GLU A 39 0.37 22.39 -1.50
C GLU A 39 -0.18 22.61 -0.08
N ASP A 40 -0.84 23.75 0.16
CA ASP A 40 -1.26 24.17 1.51
C ASP A 40 -2.45 23.36 2.05
N GLN A 41 -3.45 23.10 1.21
CA GLN A 41 -4.74 22.54 1.67
C GLN A 41 -4.85 21.03 1.45
N ILE A 42 -4.04 20.45 0.55
CA ILE A 42 -4.15 19.04 0.20
C ILE A 42 -2.87 18.30 0.54
N LEU A 43 -1.73 18.67 -0.07
CA LEU A 43 -0.49 17.91 0.12
C LEU A 43 0.03 18.00 1.55
N ALA A 44 0.07 19.19 2.15
CA ALA A 44 0.58 19.40 3.49
C ALA A 44 -0.27 18.67 4.56
N THR A 45 -1.58 18.57 4.34
CA THR A 45 -2.52 17.99 5.32
C THR A 45 -2.71 16.49 5.16
N SER A 46 -2.48 15.94 3.96
CA SER A 46 -2.87 14.56 3.63
C SER A 46 -1.73 13.70 3.08
N CYS A 47 -0.65 14.29 2.55
CA CYS A 47 0.39 13.56 1.85
C CYS A 47 1.78 13.78 2.47
N ALA A 48 2.16 15.03 2.71
CA ALA A 48 3.48 15.43 3.25
C ALA A 48 3.53 15.30 4.78
N THR A 49 3.01 14.20 5.31
CA THR A 49 3.03 13.89 6.75
C THR A 49 4.24 13.03 7.08
N THR A 50 4.73 13.12 8.34
CA THR A 50 5.88 12.33 8.81
C THR A 50 5.62 10.83 8.62
N GLY A 51 6.61 10.12 8.11
CA GLY A 51 6.53 8.70 7.77
C GLY A 51 5.90 8.40 6.40
N CYS A 52 5.41 9.45 5.69
CA CYS A 52 4.83 9.34 4.36
C CYS A 52 5.70 10.06 3.32
N HIS A 53 5.36 11.31 2.95
CA HIS A 53 6.04 12.05 1.89
C HIS A 53 6.56 13.42 2.36
N ALA A 54 6.88 13.58 3.65
CA ALA A 54 7.36 14.86 4.19
C ALA A 54 8.82 15.14 3.87
N SER A 55 9.69 14.11 3.86
CA SER A 55 11.12 14.29 3.74
C SER A 55 11.83 13.08 3.13
N THR A 56 13.11 13.25 2.79
CA THR A 56 13.98 12.15 2.37
C THR A 56 14.32 11.17 3.49
N ALA A 57 14.01 11.51 4.73
CA ALA A 57 14.18 10.63 5.90
C ALA A 57 13.00 9.71 6.14
N ASP A 58 11.85 9.95 5.48
CA ASP A 58 10.68 9.09 5.60
C ASP A 58 10.91 7.73 4.94
N ALA A 59 10.38 6.67 5.56
CA ALA A 59 10.54 5.30 5.09
C ALA A 59 10.05 5.13 3.64
N SER A 60 8.98 5.82 3.25
CA SER A 60 8.44 5.79 1.89
C SER A 60 9.39 6.36 0.83
N TYR A 61 10.35 7.23 1.21
CA TYR A 61 11.27 7.86 0.26
C TYR A 61 12.20 6.84 -0.41
N ALA A 62 12.69 5.87 0.34
CA ALA A 62 13.54 4.80 -0.21
C ALA A 62 12.85 4.05 -1.37
N GLN A 63 11.54 3.92 -1.30
CA GLN A 63 10.72 3.18 -2.27
C GLN A 63 10.29 4.01 -3.46
N HIS A 64 9.83 5.23 -3.20
CA HIS A 64 9.16 6.05 -4.21
C HIS A 64 10.01 7.25 -4.66
N GLY A 65 11.01 7.66 -3.85
CA GLY A 65 11.83 8.84 -4.08
C GLY A 65 10.99 10.12 -4.18
N LEU A 66 9.85 10.17 -3.46
CA LEU A 66 8.86 11.23 -3.57
C LEU A 66 8.75 12.01 -2.27
N VAL A 67 9.03 13.31 -2.33
CA VAL A 67 8.78 14.29 -1.27
C VAL A 67 7.75 15.29 -1.77
N LEU A 68 6.70 15.53 -0.96
CA LEU A 68 5.56 16.39 -1.30
C LEU A 68 5.44 17.61 -0.38
N SER A 69 6.49 17.92 0.37
CA SER A 69 6.55 19.10 1.21
C SER A 69 6.49 20.39 0.39
N LYS A 70 5.98 21.44 1.01
CA LYS A 70 5.86 22.77 0.41
C LYS A 70 7.19 23.24 -0.19
N GLY A 71 7.13 23.80 -1.38
CA GLY A 71 8.26 24.36 -2.12
C GLY A 71 9.08 23.35 -2.93
N VAL A 72 8.90 22.02 -2.71
CA VAL A 72 9.57 20.98 -3.51
C VAL A 72 8.58 20.05 -4.24
N ALA A 73 7.32 20.02 -3.82
CA ALA A 73 6.30 19.14 -4.37
C ALA A 73 6.12 19.33 -5.89
N PHE A 74 6.08 20.57 -6.37
CA PHE A 74 5.91 20.87 -7.79
C PHE A 74 6.99 20.18 -8.64
N SER A 75 8.25 20.43 -8.29
CA SER A 75 9.40 19.89 -9.04
C SER A 75 9.52 18.37 -8.94
N ASN A 76 8.97 17.77 -7.87
CA ASN A 76 8.99 16.34 -7.67
C ASN A 76 7.81 15.62 -8.35
N LEU A 77 6.74 16.34 -8.73
CA LEU A 77 5.54 15.76 -9.35
C LEU A 77 5.52 15.95 -10.86
N VAL A 78 5.67 17.19 -11.34
CA VAL A 78 5.38 17.53 -12.75
C VAL A 78 6.46 16.99 -13.68
N GLY A 79 6.05 16.18 -14.64
CA GLY A 79 6.93 15.57 -15.63
C GLY A 79 7.84 14.45 -15.11
N LYS A 80 7.70 14.04 -13.84
CA LYS A 80 8.52 12.96 -13.25
C LYS A 80 7.91 11.59 -13.52
N MET A 81 8.75 10.61 -13.84
CA MET A 81 8.31 9.24 -14.07
C MET A 81 7.92 8.56 -12.75
N ALA A 82 6.84 7.79 -12.76
CA ALA A 82 6.45 6.97 -11.64
C ALA A 82 7.45 5.82 -11.42
N LYS A 83 7.78 5.51 -10.15
CA LYS A 83 8.64 4.38 -9.78
C LYS A 83 7.86 3.08 -9.53
N ASN A 84 6.54 3.14 -9.35
CA ASN A 84 5.71 1.93 -9.23
C ASN A 84 5.92 1.07 -10.48
N PRO A 85 6.22 -0.24 -10.36
CA PRO A 85 6.57 -1.09 -11.51
C PRO A 85 5.49 -1.15 -12.60
N ALA A 86 4.20 -1.23 -12.20
CA ALA A 86 3.09 -1.26 -13.16
C ALA A 86 2.92 0.09 -13.87
N ALA A 87 3.03 1.19 -13.13
CA ALA A 87 2.96 2.54 -13.71
C ALA A 87 4.17 2.83 -14.62
N ALA A 88 5.36 2.39 -14.23
CA ALA A 88 6.59 2.53 -15.02
C ALA A 88 6.51 1.72 -16.32
N ALA A 89 5.95 0.50 -16.28
CA ALA A 89 5.71 -0.32 -17.47
C ALA A 89 4.77 0.36 -18.48
N LEU A 90 3.80 1.13 -17.97
CA LEU A 90 2.88 1.95 -18.77
C LEU A 90 3.45 3.34 -19.10
N LYS A 91 4.69 3.64 -18.69
CA LYS A 91 5.37 4.93 -18.89
C LYS A 91 4.59 6.12 -18.32
N LEU A 92 3.89 5.93 -17.19
CA LEU A 92 3.14 7.01 -16.55
C LEU A 92 4.08 7.99 -15.85
N GLN A 93 3.80 9.28 -16.01
CA GLN A 93 4.38 10.33 -15.19
C GLN A 93 3.59 10.48 -13.88
N LEU A 94 4.23 10.98 -12.82
CA LEU A 94 3.52 11.33 -11.60
C LEU A 94 2.43 12.36 -11.86
N VAL A 95 2.77 13.43 -12.58
CA VAL A 95 1.83 14.40 -13.16
C VAL A 95 2.24 14.64 -14.61
N LYS A 96 1.37 14.30 -15.54
CA LYS A 96 1.51 14.59 -16.98
C LYS A 96 0.69 15.83 -17.31
N PRO A 97 1.32 16.98 -17.63
CA PRO A 97 0.59 18.19 -17.99
C PRO A 97 -0.46 17.93 -19.08
N PHE A 98 -1.64 18.52 -18.93
CA PHE A 98 -2.81 18.41 -19.83
C PHE A 98 -3.47 17.02 -19.89
N ASP A 99 -3.07 16.07 -19.02
CA ASP A 99 -3.53 14.69 -19.12
C ASP A 99 -3.64 14.03 -17.72
N ALA A 100 -4.74 14.30 -17.04
CA ALA A 100 -4.99 13.73 -15.71
C ALA A 100 -5.14 12.21 -15.78
N ASP A 101 -5.77 11.69 -16.82
CA ASP A 101 -6.04 10.25 -16.97
C ASP A 101 -4.76 9.41 -17.18
N ASN A 102 -3.65 10.03 -17.61
CA ASN A 102 -2.33 9.43 -17.69
C ASN A 102 -1.36 10.00 -16.64
N SER A 103 -1.88 10.60 -15.58
CA SER A 103 -1.11 11.06 -14.42
C SER A 103 -1.23 10.06 -13.25
N PHE A 104 -0.11 9.47 -12.83
CA PHE A 104 -0.11 8.45 -11.77
C PHE A 104 -0.63 8.99 -10.45
N LEU A 105 -0.37 10.26 -10.13
CA LEU A 105 -0.95 10.93 -8.96
C LEU A 105 -2.48 10.82 -8.97
N PHE A 106 -3.13 11.13 -10.11
CA PHE A 106 -4.59 11.09 -10.22
C PHE A 106 -5.14 9.67 -9.96
N HIS A 107 -4.46 8.64 -10.48
CA HIS A 107 -4.83 7.25 -10.18
C HIS A 107 -4.72 6.91 -8.70
N LYS A 108 -3.69 7.42 -8.04
CA LYS A 108 -3.46 7.14 -6.62
C LYS A 108 -4.48 7.80 -5.70
N ILE A 109 -5.08 8.92 -6.08
CA ILE A 109 -6.02 9.68 -5.23
C ILE A 109 -7.49 9.52 -5.65
N SER A 110 -7.75 8.98 -6.85
CA SER A 110 -9.11 8.87 -7.41
C SER A 110 -9.97 7.89 -6.64
N CYS A 111 -11.28 8.22 -6.50
CA CYS A 111 -12.30 7.31 -5.97
C CYS A 111 -12.64 6.16 -6.92
N GLN A 112 -12.23 6.24 -8.18
CA GLN A 112 -12.53 5.25 -9.21
C GLN A 112 -11.34 4.34 -9.42
N THR A 113 -11.49 3.06 -9.11
CA THR A 113 -10.45 2.04 -9.27
C THR A 113 -10.24 1.60 -10.72
N SER A 114 -11.08 2.06 -11.65
CA SER A 114 -11.17 1.51 -13.01
C SER A 114 -10.55 2.37 -14.12
N HIS A 115 -9.75 3.40 -13.80
CA HIS A 115 -9.20 4.27 -14.84
C HIS A 115 -8.14 3.60 -15.73
N HIS A 116 -7.54 2.50 -15.30
CA HIS A 116 -6.67 1.67 -16.13
C HIS A 116 -7.14 0.23 -16.13
N SER A 117 -6.76 -0.51 -17.18
CA SER A 117 -7.18 -1.89 -17.39
C SER A 117 -7.16 -2.69 -16.07
N ALA A 118 -8.11 -3.58 -15.90
CA ALA A 118 -8.26 -4.45 -14.74
C ALA A 118 -6.99 -5.26 -14.34
N THR A 119 -5.89 -5.10 -15.08
CA THR A 119 -4.63 -5.83 -14.93
C THR A 119 -3.48 -4.97 -14.38
N ALA A 120 -3.61 -3.64 -14.26
CA ALA A 120 -2.53 -2.78 -13.77
C ALA A 120 -2.63 -2.61 -12.26
N ASN A 121 -1.71 -3.24 -11.54
CA ASN A 121 -1.60 -3.09 -10.09
C ASN A 121 -0.87 -1.80 -9.72
N PHE A 122 -1.62 -0.76 -9.37
CA PHE A 122 -1.07 0.51 -8.88
C PHE A 122 -0.94 0.59 -7.36
N GLY A 123 -1.27 -0.50 -6.65
CA GLY A 123 -1.31 -0.54 -5.20
C GLY A 123 -2.48 0.26 -4.60
N SER A 124 -2.50 0.38 -3.26
CA SER A 124 -3.59 0.99 -2.51
C SER A 124 -3.82 2.46 -2.87
N GLN A 125 -5.06 2.91 -2.73
CA GLN A 125 -5.42 4.32 -2.87
C GLN A 125 -4.70 5.17 -1.82
N MET A 126 -4.31 6.38 -2.20
CA MET A 126 -3.69 7.36 -1.30
C MET A 126 -4.71 8.44 -0.86
N PRO A 127 -4.53 8.99 0.34
CA PRO A 127 -3.52 8.68 1.37
C PRO A 127 -3.72 7.31 2.01
N LEU A 128 -2.65 6.53 2.16
CA LEU A 128 -2.71 5.22 2.79
C LEU A 128 -3.05 5.35 4.28
N GLY A 129 -4.12 4.66 4.72
CA GLY A 129 -4.58 4.69 6.10
C GLY A 129 -5.02 6.06 6.61
N GLY A 130 -5.10 7.06 5.71
CA GLY A 130 -5.56 8.41 6.00
C GLY A 130 -7.01 8.64 5.59
N ASN A 131 -7.55 9.82 5.95
CA ASN A 131 -8.78 10.28 5.32
C ASN A 131 -8.51 10.47 3.84
N TYR A 132 -9.23 9.74 3.00
CA TYR A 132 -9.16 9.97 1.56
C TYR A 132 -9.50 11.42 1.26
N LEU A 133 -8.95 11.93 0.17
CA LEU A 133 -9.30 13.27 -0.29
C LEU A 133 -10.81 13.36 -0.52
N THR A 134 -11.35 14.56 -0.40
CA THR A 134 -12.74 14.81 -0.81
C THR A 134 -12.85 14.78 -2.34
N GLN A 135 -14.06 14.56 -2.87
CA GLN A 135 -14.29 14.62 -4.30
C GLN A 135 -13.91 15.98 -4.87
N GLY A 136 -14.17 17.05 -4.11
CA GLY A 136 -13.75 18.41 -4.49
C GLY A 136 -12.23 18.59 -4.59
N GLN A 137 -11.48 18.00 -3.66
CA GLN A 137 -10.01 18.04 -3.72
C GLN A 137 -9.45 17.25 -4.91
N VAL A 138 -9.98 16.06 -5.18
CA VAL A 138 -9.58 15.24 -6.33
C VAL A 138 -9.92 15.94 -7.64
N GLU A 139 -11.11 16.53 -7.75
CA GLU A 139 -11.54 17.28 -8.93
C GLU A 139 -10.69 18.55 -9.13
N PHE A 140 -10.30 19.24 -8.05
CA PHE A 140 -9.43 20.41 -8.14
C PHE A 140 -8.05 20.06 -8.70
N ILE A 141 -7.44 18.97 -8.21
CA ILE A 141 -6.17 18.46 -8.74
C ILE A 141 -6.32 18.03 -10.21
N LYS A 142 -7.41 17.33 -10.56
CA LYS A 142 -7.69 16.94 -11.95
C LYS A 142 -7.74 18.14 -12.88
N ARG A 143 -8.45 19.19 -12.50
CA ARG A 143 -8.56 20.42 -13.30
C ARG A 143 -7.21 21.12 -13.45
N TRP A 144 -6.44 21.21 -12.36
CA TRP A 144 -5.09 21.76 -12.42
C TRP A 144 -4.18 20.99 -13.40
N ILE A 145 -4.20 19.66 -13.36
CA ILE A 145 -3.44 18.83 -14.31
C ILE A 145 -3.88 19.11 -15.74
N ASN A 146 -5.18 19.10 -15.99
CA ASN A 146 -5.74 19.32 -17.34
C ASN A 146 -5.55 20.75 -17.87
N ALA A 147 -5.38 21.74 -16.99
CA ALA A 147 -5.00 23.11 -17.35
C ALA A 147 -3.52 23.26 -17.67
N GLY A 148 -2.72 22.20 -17.55
CA GLY A 148 -1.30 22.20 -17.89
C GLY A 148 -0.35 22.05 -16.70
N ALA A 149 -0.87 21.84 -15.51
CA ALA A 149 -0.12 21.60 -14.28
C ALA A 149 1.00 22.63 -14.04
N THR A 150 0.73 23.91 -14.22
CA THR A 150 1.72 24.98 -14.01
C THR A 150 1.73 25.46 -12.56
N ALA A 151 2.87 26.00 -12.11
CA ALA A 151 2.97 26.59 -10.77
C ALA A 151 2.20 27.92 -10.64
N THR A 152 1.96 28.59 -11.76
CA THR A 152 1.38 29.95 -11.83
C THR A 152 -0.08 29.97 -12.25
N GLU A 153 -0.74 28.80 -12.36
CA GLU A 153 -2.15 28.71 -12.76
C GLU A 153 -3.05 29.34 -11.68
N THR A 154 -3.95 30.24 -12.11
CA THR A 154 -4.92 30.94 -11.23
C THR A 154 -6.38 30.71 -11.65
N GLY A 155 -6.61 30.13 -12.84
CA GLY A 155 -7.95 30.02 -13.43
C GLY A 155 -8.83 28.88 -12.89
N ILE A 156 -8.33 28.07 -11.95
CA ILE A 156 -9.10 26.93 -11.44
C ILE A 156 -10.06 27.39 -10.36
N SER A 157 -11.36 27.23 -10.60
CA SER A 157 -12.39 27.61 -9.64
C SER A 157 -12.27 26.83 -8.34
N THR A 158 -12.06 27.53 -7.22
CA THR A 158 -12.04 26.97 -5.86
C THR A 158 -13.42 26.50 -5.39
N ALA A 159 -14.49 26.81 -6.13
CA ALA A 159 -15.84 26.38 -5.78
C ALA A 159 -15.97 24.86 -5.67
N VAL A 160 -15.17 24.10 -6.44
CA VAL A 160 -15.16 22.64 -6.37
C VAL A 160 -14.67 22.12 -5.02
N LEU A 161 -13.79 22.83 -4.31
CA LEU A 161 -13.29 22.46 -2.99
C LEU A 161 -14.39 22.45 -1.90
N LYS A 162 -15.57 23.02 -2.18
CA LYS A 162 -16.73 22.96 -1.28
C LYS A 162 -17.38 21.58 -1.23
N ASP A 163 -17.13 20.73 -2.24
CA ASP A 163 -17.59 19.35 -2.19
C ASP A 163 -16.72 18.56 -1.21
N SER A 164 -17.24 18.41 0.01
CA SER A 164 -16.63 17.68 1.11
C SER A 164 -16.98 16.18 1.14
N SER A 165 -17.71 15.68 0.14
CA SER A 165 -18.04 14.26 0.06
C SER A 165 -16.77 13.43 -0.06
N ALA A 166 -16.69 12.36 0.75
CA ALA A 166 -15.51 11.51 0.78
C ALA A 166 -15.31 10.79 -0.57
N CYS A 167 -14.07 10.84 -1.06
CA CYS A 167 -13.66 10.03 -2.21
C CYS A 167 -13.30 8.61 -1.75
N GLN A 168 -14.17 8.00 -0.96
CA GLN A 168 -14.02 6.63 -0.47
C GLN A 168 -15.01 5.72 -1.19
N GLN A 169 -14.51 4.62 -1.72
CA GLN A 169 -15.39 3.57 -2.22
C GLN A 169 -15.71 2.59 -1.09
N ASP A 170 -16.98 2.27 -0.94
CA ASP A 170 -17.37 1.08 -0.22
C ASP A 170 -16.89 -0.17 -0.98
N ILE A 171 -16.43 -1.15 -0.23
CA ILE A 171 -16.05 -2.42 -0.82
C ILE A 171 -17.31 -3.15 -1.29
N THR A 172 -17.37 -3.48 -2.58
CA THR A 172 -18.29 -4.52 -3.04
C THR A 172 -17.69 -5.85 -2.60
N PRO A 173 -18.37 -6.65 -1.77
CA PRO A 173 -17.85 -7.95 -1.35
C PRO A 173 -17.38 -8.79 -2.53
N LEU A 174 -16.31 -9.55 -2.34
CA LEU A 174 -15.84 -10.49 -3.34
C LEU A 174 -16.87 -11.62 -3.47
N ALA A 175 -17.39 -11.85 -4.67
CA ALA A 175 -18.29 -12.97 -4.91
C ALA A 175 -17.55 -14.30 -4.69
N ALA A 176 -18.13 -15.20 -3.91
CA ALA A 176 -17.57 -16.53 -3.70
C ALA A 176 -17.50 -17.33 -5.01
N PRO A 177 -16.54 -18.25 -5.16
CA PRO A 177 -16.52 -19.17 -6.29
C PRO A 177 -17.84 -19.94 -6.43
N ALA A 178 -18.23 -20.23 -7.66
CA ALA A 178 -19.40 -21.07 -7.91
C ALA A 178 -19.23 -22.45 -7.23
N ALA A 179 -20.33 -23.10 -6.88
CA ALA A 179 -20.32 -24.42 -6.25
C ALA A 179 -19.46 -25.42 -7.02
N GLY A 180 -18.57 -26.11 -6.33
CA GLY A 180 -17.62 -27.06 -6.91
C GLY A 180 -16.45 -26.44 -7.70
N LYS A 181 -16.30 -25.10 -7.68
CA LYS A 181 -15.20 -24.37 -8.34
C LYS A 181 -14.24 -23.73 -7.36
N GLY A 182 -14.42 -23.97 -6.07
CA GLY A 182 -13.59 -23.39 -5.03
C GLY A 182 -14.35 -23.05 -3.76
N PHE A 183 -13.70 -22.30 -2.89
CA PHE A 183 -14.28 -21.84 -1.64
C PHE A 183 -13.76 -20.45 -1.30
N GLN A 184 -14.50 -19.74 -0.45
CA GLN A 184 -14.11 -18.43 0.08
C GLN A 184 -13.83 -18.54 1.57
N MET A 185 -12.78 -17.84 2.02
CA MET A 185 -12.55 -17.51 3.43
C MET A 185 -12.52 -16.00 3.58
N LYS A 186 -12.79 -15.49 4.79
CA LYS A 186 -12.87 -14.04 5.02
C LYS A 186 -12.54 -13.67 6.46
N ILE A 187 -12.12 -12.44 6.66
CA ILE A 187 -12.21 -11.74 7.93
C ILE A 187 -13.38 -10.78 7.82
N ASP A 188 -14.39 -11.02 8.65
CA ASP A 188 -15.60 -10.17 8.68
C ASP A 188 -15.26 -8.76 9.17
N LEU A 189 -16.22 -7.86 9.01
CA LEU A 189 -16.09 -6.45 9.36
C LEU A 189 -15.58 -6.26 10.79
N PHE A 190 -14.51 -5.49 10.97
CA PHE A 190 -13.94 -5.16 12.27
C PHE A 190 -13.50 -3.69 12.33
N ASP A 191 -13.38 -3.16 13.54
CA ASP A 191 -12.99 -1.79 13.79
C ASP A 191 -11.47 -1.61 13.70
N VAL A 192 -11.02 -0.53 13.04
CA VAL A 192 -9.64 -0.07 13.07
C VAL A 192 -9.62 1.29 13.79
N PRO A 193 -9.18 1.35 15.06
CA PRO A 193 -9.21 2.55 15.87
C PRO A 193 -8.46 3.73 15.22
N LYS A 194 -8.84 4.95 15.59
CA LYS A 194 -8.16 6.17 15.14
C LYS A 194 -6.69 6.17 15.55
N ASN A 195 -5.83 6.69 14.67
CA ASN A 195 -4.38 6.79 14.90
C ASN A 195 -3.75 5.47 15.37
N PHE A 196 -4.22 4.35 14.82
CA PHE A 196 -3.81 3.01 15.24
C PHE A 196 -3.46 2.14 14.03
N GLU A 197 -2.36 1.40 14.17
CA GLU A 197 -1.97 0.34 13.25
C GLU A 197 -2.52 -0.97 13.80
N ARG A 198 -3.49 -1.56 13.12
CA ARG A 198 -4.13 -2.79 13.54
C ARG A 198 -3.81 -3.92 12.59
N GLU A 199 -3.14 -4.94 13.10
CA GLU A 199 -2.88 -6.18 12.40
C GLU A 199 -3.53 -7.32 13.16
N VAL A 200 -4.43 -8.04 12.46
CA VAL A 200 -5.25 -9.09 13.03
C VAL A 200 -4.99 -10.42 12.35
N PHE A 201 -5.15 -11.49 13.13
CA PHE A 201 -5.06 -12.88 12.70
C PHE A 201 -6.36 -13.60 13.03
N LEU A 202 -6.86 -14.40 12.09
CA LEU A 202 -8.05 -15.22 12.27
C LEU A 202 -7.77 -16.63 11.74
N ARG A 203 -7.50 -17.58 12.65
CA ARG A 203 -7.41 -18.97 12.25
C ARG A 203 -8.79 -19.53 11.91
N ALA A 204 -8.93 -20.13 10.74
CA ALA A 204 -10.10 -20.89 10.34
C ALA A 204 -9.69 -22.15 9.59
N ASN A 205 -10.53 -23.17 9.60
CA ASN A 205 -10.30 -24.36 8.78
C ASN A 205 -10.93 -24.16 7.40
N THR A 206 -10.30 -24.68 6.37
CA THR A 206 -10.89 -24.70 5.04
C THR A 206 -12.19 -25.54 5.04
N PRO A 207 -13.19 -25.18 4.24
CA PRO A 207 -14.51 -25.83 4.30
C PRO A 207 -14.60 -27.15 3.50
N ASN A 208 -13.56 -27.51 2.75
CA ASN A 208 -13.57 -28.73 1.92
C ASN A 208 -13.52 -29.99 2.81
N THR A 209 -14.30 -31.00 2.41
CA THR A 209 -14.38 -32.30 3.06
C THR A 209 -13.51 -33.36 2.38
N GLU A 210 -12.99 -33.05 1.20
CA GLU A 210 -12.06 -33.84 0.41
C GLU A 210 -10.87 -32.98 -0.01
N SER A 211 -9.75 -33.62 -0.40
CA SER A 211 -8.60 -32.89 -0.93
C SER A 211 -8.99 -32.16 -2.22
N VAL A 212 -8.69 -30.89 -2.30
CA VAL A 212 -8.91 -30.02 -3.46
C VAL A 212 -7.60 -29.45 -4.00
N TYR A 213 -7.61 -28.98 -5.24
CA TYR A 213 -6.42 -28.52 -5.94
C TYR A 213 -6.63 -27.06 -6.37
N VAL A 214 -6.01 -26.14 -5.65
CA VAL A 214 -6.11 -24.69 -5.87
C VAL A 214 -5.09 -24.26 -6.89
N ASN A 215 -5.54 -23.65 -7.99
CA ASN A 215 -4.67 -23.11 -9.02
C ASN A 215 -4.76 -21.58 -9.17
N ARG A 216 -5.72 -20.93 -8.51
CA ARG A 216 -5.88 -19.47 -8.51
C ARG A 216 -6.34 -18.99 -7.14
N ILE A 217 -5.67 -17.95 -6.65
CA ILE A 217 -6.01 -17.27 -5.38
C ILE A 217 -6.36 -15.82 -5.72
N GLU A 218 -7.59 -15.42 -5.39
CA GLU A 218 -8.11 -14.09 -5.64
C GLU A 218 -8.47 -13.44 -4.29
N MET A 219 -8.00 -12.21 -4.07
CA MET A 219 -8.22 -11.49 -2.83
C MET A 219 -8.86 -10.15 -3.05
N LYS A 220 -9.62 -9.71 -2.05
CA LYS A 220 -10.19 -8.38 -1.99
C LYS A 220 -10.28 -7.90 -0.55
N GLY A 221 -9.86 -6.65 -0.31
CA GLY A 221 -9.92 -6.00 0.99
C GLY A 221 -10.35 -4.55 0.88
N ARG A 222 -10.69 -3.93 2.02
CA ARG A 222 -10.95 -2.49 2.08
C ARG A 222 -9.68 -1.72 1.75
N SER A 223 -9.83 -0.58 1.12
CA SER A 223 -8.75 0.23 0.57
C SER A 223 -7.71 0.72 1.59
N SER A 224 -8.03 0.73 2.88
CA SER A 224 -7.09 1.00 3.97
C SER A 224 -6.26 -0.22 4.41
N SER A 225 -6.46 -1.38 3.79
CA SER A 225 -5.64 -2.58 4.03
C SER A 225 -4.22 -2.37 3.48
N HIS A 226 -3.23 -2.66 4.31
CA HIS A 226 -1.83 -2.66 3.92
C HIS A 226 -1.45 -3.97 3.25
N HIS A 227 -1.84 -5.08 3.86
CA HIS A 227 -1.72 -6.41 3.26
C HIS A 227 -2.85 -7.35 3.73
N PHE A 228 -3.06 -8.38 2.93
CA PHE A 228 -3.84 -9.54 3.32
C PHE A 228 -3.07 -10.79 2.92
N VAL A 229 -2.61 -11.56 3.91
CA VAL A 229 -1.79 -12.76 3.73
C VAL A 229 -2.51 -13.95 4.37
N VAL A 230 -2.40 -15.09 3.74
CA VAL A 230 -2.87 -16.36 4.31
C VAL A 230 -1.65 -17.20 4.64
N TYR A 231 -1.60 -17.67 5.87
CA TYR A 231 -0.56 -18.57 6.35
C TYR A 231 -1.12 -19.98 6.58
N GLY A 232 -0.34 -20.98 6.25
CA GLY A 232 -0.46 -22.31 6.83
C GLY A 232 0.36 -22.41 8.11
N PHE A 233 0.46 -23.62 8.65
CA PHE A 233 1.21 -23.88 9.89
C PHE A 233 2.28 -24.98 9.67
N ARG A 234 3.49 -24.73 10.21
CA ARG A 234 4.60 -25.71 10.20
C ARG A 234 4.29 -26.88 11.12
N ASN A 235 3.64 -26.61 12.25
CA ASN A 235 3.32 -27.57 13.27
C ASN A 235 1.82 -27.52 13.59
N SER A 236 1.13 -28.64 13.39
CA SER A 236 -0.31 -28.78 13.60
C SER A 236 -0.72 -28.94 15.08
N THR A 237 0.22 -29.12 16.01
CA THR A 237 -0.07 -29.27 17.45
C THR A 237 -0.09 -27.95 18.22
N MET A 238 0.48 -26.88 17.62
CA MET A 238 0.58 -25.55 18.23
C MET A 238 -0.27 -24.54 17.46
N LEU A 239 -1.55 -24.82 17.36
CA LEU A 239 -2.47 -23.97 16.59
C LEU A 239 -3.17 -22.96 17.50
N PRO A 240 -3.34 -21.71 17.06
CA PRO A 240 -4.19 -20.73 17.72
C PRO A 240 -5.65 -21.22 17.80
N GLN A 241 -6.45 -20.61 18.66
CA GLN A 241 -7.88 -20.91 18.77
C GLN A 241 -8.61 -20.59 17.45
N THR A 242 -9.46 -21.51 16.99
CA THR A 242 -10.24 -21.36 15.74
C THR A 242 -11.31 -20.29 15.88
N ASN A 243 -11.47 -19.46 14.85
CA ASN A 243 -12.48 -18.40 14.76
C ASN A 243 -12.40 -17.33 15.86
N VAL A 244 -11.24 -17.17 16.47
CA VAL A 244 -10.97 -16.10 17.42
C VAL A 244 -9.99 -15.11 16.78
N MET A 245 -10.43 -13.87 16.62
CA MET A 245 -9.56 -12.80 16.14
C MET A 245 -8.51 -12.45 17.19
N ARG A 246 -7.27 -12.33 16.77
CA ARG A 246 -6.11 -12.02 17.60
C ARG A 246 -5.39 -10.82 17.01
N ASP A 247 -5.05 -9.87 17.85
CA ASP A 247 -4.28 -8.68 17.45
C ASP A 247 -2.80 -8.92 17.75
N ILE A 248 -1.90 -8.45 16.86
CA ILE A 248 -0.46 -8.43 17.12
C ILE A 248 -0.08 -7.31 18.09
N ARG A 249 -0.91 -6.27 18.18
CA ARG A 249 -0.76 -5.15 19.12
C ARG A 249 -1.96 -5.05 20.05
N ASN A 250 -1.69 -4.81 21.31
CA ASN A 250 -2.71 -4.39 22.26
C ASN A 250 -3.19 -2.96 21.94
N LEU A 251 -4.34 -2.55 22.47
CA LEU A 251 -4.89 -1.21 22.25
C LEU A 251 -4.01 -0.07 22.76
N ASP A 252 -3.09 -0.35 23.71
CA ASP A 252 -2.08 0.59 24.18
C ASP A 252 -0.85 0.69 23.27
N GLY A 253 -0.85 -0.04 22.14
CA GLY A 253 0.23 -0.10 21.17
C GLY A 253 1.35 -1.08 21.49
N SER A 254 1.37 -1.71 22.67
CA SER A 254 2.34 -2.75 23.03
C SER A 254 2.15 -4.01 22.19
N ILE A 255 3.23 -4.77 21.99
CA ILE A 255 3.18 -6.05 21.25
C ILE A 255 2.48 -7.11 22.10
N ASN A 256 1.54 -7.81 21.51
CA ASN A 256 0.94 -9.02 22.07
C ASN A 256 1.89 -10.20 21.86
N LEU A 257 2.69 -10.49 22.89
CA LEU A 257 3.73 -11.52 22.83
C LEU A 257 3.20 -12.92 22.50
N LYS A 258 1.94 -13.22 22.87
CA LYS A 258 1.32 -14.50 22.53
C LYS A 258 1.11 -14.60 21.02
N THR A 259 0.46 -13.61 20.42
CA THR A 259 0.21 -13.58 18.96
C THR A 259 1.53 -13.52 18.18
N ALA A 260 2.50 -12.73 18.63
CA ALA A 260 3.83 -12.68 18.01
C ALA A 260 4.56 -14.04 18.08
N GLY A 261 4.42 -14.77 19.20
CA GLY A 261 4.96 -16.13 19.34
C GLY A 261 4.30 -17.13 18.39
N GLU A 262 2.99 -17.02 18.19
CA GLU A 262 2.22 -17.87 17.28
C GLU A 262 2.66 -17.70 15.81
N MET A 263 3.12 -16.51 15.40
CA MET A 263 3.64 -16.25 14.05
C MET A 263 4.87 -17.08 13.69
N GLN A 264 5.65 -17.54 14.64
CA GLN A 264 6.81 -18.42 14.39
C GLN A 264 6.39 -19.77 13.78
N ASN A 265 5.14 -20.16 13.96
CA ASN A 265 4.57 -21.38 13.38
C ASN A 265 4.02 -21.17 11.95
N HIS A 266 4.04 -19.96 11.43
CA HIS A 266 3.48 -19.66 10.12
C HIS A 266 4.40 -20.11 8.96
N ILE A 267 3.77 -20.55 7.89
CA ILE A 267 4.37 -20.72 6.57
C ILE A 267 3.49 -20.03 5.54
N PHE A 268 4.09 -19.26 4.63
CA PHE A 268 3.32 -18.57 3.60
C PHE A 268 2.46 -19.56 2.80
N PHE A 269 1.17 -19.29 2.68
CA PHE A 269 0.24 -20.08 1.87
C PHE A 269 -0.27 -19.30 0.67
N GLY A 270 -0.51 -18.01 0.80
CA GLY A 270 -0.99 -17.15 -0.29
C GLY A 270 -1.19 -15.73 0.15
N GLY A 271 -1.50 -14.86 -0.78
CA GLY A 271 -1.77 -13.46 -0.49
C GLY A 271 -0.70 -12.51 -0.95
N GLY A 272 -0.83 -11.28 -0.51
CA GLY A 272 0.06 -10.21 -0.89
C GLY A 272 -0.33 -8.88 -0.26
N THR A 273 0.38 -7.86 -0.66
CA THR A 273 0.22 -6.49 -0.16
C THR A 273 -0.74 -5.67 -1.01
N ASP A 274 -1.34 -6.26 -2.03
CA ASP A 274 -2.38 -5.62 -2.80
C ASP A 274 -3.76 -5.98 -2.24
N VAL A 275 -4.58 -4.96 -2.03
CA VAL A 275 -5.98 -5.12 -1.61
C VAL A 275 -6.81 -5.93 -2.60
N ASN A 276 -6.42 -5.94 -3.87
CA ASN A 276 -7.06 -6.69 -4.94
C ASN A 276 -5.99 -7.48 -5.68
N SER A 277 -5.69 -8.69 -5.25
CA SER A 277 -4.75 -9.56 -5.94
C SER A 277 -5.47 -10.74 -6.59
N ASP A 278 -4.96 -11.17 -7.73
CA ASP A 278 -5.46 -12.31 -8.48
C ASP A 278 -4.27 -13.07 -9.10
N VAL A 279 -3.91 -14.17 -8.46
CA VAL A 279 -2.72 -14.96 -8.82
C VAL A 279 -3.17 -16.32 -9.33
N THR A 280 -2.87 -16.59 -10.60
CA THR A 280 -3.12 -17.88 -11.24
C THR A 280 -1.80 -18.62 -11.46
N LEU A 281 -1.73 -19.88 -11.05
CA LEU A 281 -0.59 -20.77 -11.31
C LEU A 281 -0.60 -21.26 -12.77
N PRO A 282 0.54 -21.70 -13.30
CA PRO A 282 0.61 -22.27 -14.66
C PRO A 282 -0.39 -23.42 -14.86
N VAL A 283 -0.78 -23.64 -16.08
CA VAL A 283 -1.69 -24.74 -16.44
C VAL A 283 -1.12 -26.08 -15.93
N GLY A 284 -1.97 -26.86 -15.27
CA GLY A 284 -1.62 -28.13 -14.68
C GLY A 284 -0.91 -28.04 -13.31
N VAL A 285 -0.60 -26.85 -12.82
CA VAL A 285 0.00 -26.65 -11.49
C VAL A 285 -1.06 -26.23 -10.48
N ALA A 286 -1.09 -26.86 -9.32
CA ALA A 286 -2.01 -26.51 -8.25
C ALA A 286 -1.43 -26.81 -6.86
N LEU A 287 -1.85 -26.04 -5.86
CA LEU A 287 -1.64 -26.33 -4.44
C LEU A 287 -2.65 -27.37 -3.98
N LYS A 288 -2.20 -28.45 -3.35
CA LYS A 288 -3.10 -29.39 -2.71
C LYS A 288 -3.54 -28.84 -1.36
N VAL A 289 -4.84 -28.82 -1.12
CA VAL A 289 -5.45 -28.46 0.17
C VAL A 289 -6.23 -29.65 0.69
N ASP A 290 -5.74 -30.23 1.76
CA ASP A 290 -6.39 -31.37 2.42
C ASP A 290 -7.66 -30.93 3.18
N PRO A 291 -8.57 -31.86 3.51
CA PRO A 291 -9.79 -31.54 4.23
C PRO A 291 -9.52 -30.77 5.52
N LEU A 292 -10.32 -29.73 5.77
CA LEU A 292 -10.28 -28.94 7.00
C LEU A 292 -8.88 -28.38 7.34
N THR A 293 -8.04 -28.13 6.34
CA THR A 293 -6.71 -27.54 6.53
C THR A 293 -6.81 -26.27 7.35
N PRO A 294 -6.11 -26.14 8.48
CA PRO A 294 -6.08 -24.90 9.25
C PRO A 294 -5.27 -23.85 8.49
N LEU A 295 -5.87 -22.69 8.26
CA LEU A 295 -5.22 -21.52 7.72
C LEU A 295 -5.38 -20.34 8.69
N ASP A 296 -4.42 -19.42 8.68
CA ASP A 296 -4.46 -18.20 9.48
C ASP A 296 -4.53 -16.99 8.53
N LEU A 297 -5.66 -16.31 8.57
CA LEU A 297 -5.91 -15.12 7.76
C LEU A 297 -5.31 -13.92 8.49
N ASN A 298 -4.40 -13.21 7.85
CA ASN A 298 -3.71 -12.06 8.41
C ASN A 298 -4.06 -10.80 7.63
N ALA A 299 -4.74 -9.86 8.26
CA ALA A 299 -5.08 -8.57 7.69
C ALA A 299 -4.45 -7.43 8.48
N HIS A 300 -3.78 -6.53 7.78
CA HIS A 300 -3.07 -5.40 8.36
C HIS A 300 -3.60 -4.08 7.82
N TYR A 301 -3.93 -3.16 8.74
CA TYR A 301 -4.53 -1.88 8.44
C TYR A 301 -3.79 -0.74 9.15
N PHE A 302 -3.51 0.34 8.40
CA PHE A 302 -3.04 1.59 8.97
C PHE A 302 -4.17 2.60 9.02
N ASN A 303 -4.53 3.05 10.21
CA ASN A 303 -5.44 4.17 10.39
C ASN A 303 -4.69 5.37 10.98
N LYS A 304 -4.27 6.29 10.12
CA LYS A 304 -3.64 7.55 10.54
C LYS A 304 -4.65 8.70 10.70
N THR A 305 -5.94 8.39 10.64
CA THR A 305 -7.02 9.37 10.78
C THR A 305 -7.46 9.50 12.24
N ASN A 306 -8.18 10.56 12.54
CA ASN A 306 -8.91 10.72 13.80
C ASN A 306 -10.32 10.13 13.78
N LEU A 307 -10.65 9.34 12.76
CA LEU A 307 -11.91 8.61 12.60
C LEU A 307 -11.73 7.12 12.85
N LEU A 308 -12.82 6.46 13.22
CA LEU A 308 -12.88 5.00 13.21
C LEU A 308 -13.00 4.51 11.77
N LEU A 309 -12.09 3.65 11.34
CA LEU A 309 -12.18 2.94 10.06
C LEU A 309 -12.69 1.51 10.26
N LYS A 310 -13.05 0.87 9.16
CA LYS A 310 -13.45 -0.55 9.12
C LYS A 310 -12.46 -1.34 8.29
N GLY A 311 -12.09 -2.52 8.76
CA GLY A 311 -11.36 -3.55 8.03
C GLY A 311 -12.30 -4.67 7.62
N GLU A 312 -12.03 -5.31 6.48
CA GLU A 312 -12.77 -6.45 5.94
C GLU A 312 -11.96 -7.03 4.78
N ASN A 313 -11.77 -8.34 4.74
CA ASN A 313 -10.97 -9.01 3.72
C ASN A 313 -11.59 -10.32 3.28
N TYR A 314 -11.49 -10.61 1.99
CA TYR A 314 -11.96 -11.84 1.34
C TYR A 314 -10.82 -12.51 0.59
N VAL A 315 -10.80 -13.84 0.61
CA VAL A 315 -9.94 -14.67 -0.25
C VAL A 315 -10.75 -15.81 -0.86
N ASN A 316 -10.69 -15.91 -2.19
CA ASN A 316 -11.21 -17.04 -2.95
C ASN A 316 -10.08 -17.99 -3.31
N PHE A 317 -10.28 -19.25 -3.06
CA PHE A 317 -9.45 -20.35 -3.53
C PHE A 317 -10.19 -21.05 -4.66
N HIS A 318 -9.78 -20.81 -5.90
CA HIS A 318 -10.39 -21.44 -7.07
C HIS A 318 -9.70 -22.77 -7.36
N THR A 319 -10.49 -23.82 -7.57
CA THR A 319 -10.01 -25.18 -7.73
C THR A 319 -10.16 -25.70 -9.13
N ILE A 320 -9.28 -26.64 -9.50
CA ILE A 320 -9.37 -27.41 -10.74
C ILE A 320 -9.61 -28.89 -10.41
N PRO A 321 -10.26 -29.67 -11.32
CA PRO A 321 -10.38 -31.11 -11.18
C PRO A 321 -9.01 -31.79 -11.07
N VAL A 322 -8.90 -32.85 -10.27
CA VAL A 322 -7.65 -33.61 -10.10
C VAL A 322 -7.11 -34.14 -11.43
N SER A 323 -7.98 -34.46 -12.37
CA SER A 323 -7.60 -34.88 -13.74
C SER A 323 -6.81 -33.84 -14.53
N ASN A 324 -6.93 -32.57 -14.14
CA ASN A 324 -6.21 -31.46 -14.78
C ASN A 324 -4.90 -31.12 -14.05
N VAL A 325 -4.60 -31.78 -12.93
CA VAL A 325 -3.37 -31.53 -12.15
C VAL A 325 -2.25 -32.41 -12.69
N GLN A 326 -1.20 -31.76 -13.16
CA GLN A 326 0.03 -32.43 -13.60
C GLN A 326 1.11 -32.34 -12.51
N PHE A 327 1.14 -31.23 -11.77
CA PHE A 327 2.12 -30.97 -10.73
C PHE A 327 1.48 -30.36 -9.49
N VAL A 328 1.82 -30.90 -8.33
CA VAL A 328 1.41 -30.35 -7.03
C VAL A 328 2.48 -29.38 -6.56
N ALA A 329 2.13 -28.10 -6.50
CA ALA A 329 3.02 -27.07 -5.99
C ALA A 329 3.13 -27.11 -4.47
N LYS A 330 4.29 -26.68 -3.99
CA LYS A 330 4.63 -26.49 -2.58
C LYS A 330 4.92 -25.01 -2.35
N THR A 331 4.74 -24.57 -1.12
CA THR A 331 5.12 -23.21 -0.70
C THR A 331 6.63 -23.10 -0.54
N LEU A 332 7.19 -21.98 -1.00
CA LEU A 332 8.58 -21.59 -0.82
C LEU A 332 8.64 -20.56 0.30
N ASP A 333 9.50 -20.79 1.29
CA ASP A 333 9.67 -19.92 2.45
C ASP A 333 11.14 -19.95 2.89
N LEU A 334 11.94 -19.04 2.33
CA LEU A 334 13.39 -18.99 2.48
C LEU A 334 13.80 -17.75 3.27
N ASN A 335 14.25 -17.96 4.51
CA ASN A 335 14.50 -16.92 5.48
C ASN A 335 15.98 -16.65 5.70
N ASN A 336 16.41 -15.40 5.59
CA ASN A 336 17.70 -14.93 6.06
C ASN A 336 17.51 -14.22 7.41
N LEU A 337 17.93 -14.86 8.49
CA LEU A 337 17.82 -14.32 9.85
C LEU A 337 19.05 -13.49 10.26
N ASP A 338 20.13 -13.52 9.45
CA ASP A 338 21.41 -12.88 9.76
C ASP A 338 21.39 -11.41 9.32
N ILE A 339 20.57 -10.60 9.98
CA ILE A 339 20.44 -9.17 9.72
C ILE A 339 20.91 -8.39 10.95
N SER A 340 21.82 -7.45 10.75
CA SER A 340 22.27 -6.50 11.78
C SER A 340 22.74 -5.21 11.12
N ILE A 341 21.92 -4.16 11.25
CA ILE A 341 22.10 -2.88 10.57
C ILE A 341 22.35 -1.82 11.63
N PRO A 342 23.58 -1.34 11.83
CA PRO A 342 23.87 -0.26 12.78
C PRO A 342 23.09 1.02 12.44
N ALA A 343 22.89 1.86 13.46
CA ALA A 343 22.25 3.17 13.31
C ALA A 343 22.93 4.00 12.21
N GLY A 344 22.16 4.67 11.36
CA GLY A 344 22.64 5.56 10.30
C GLY A 344 23.39 4.87 9.16
N GLN A 345 23.43 3.54 9.11
CA GLN A 345 24.18 2.82 8.08
C GLN A 345 23.30 2.22 6.99
N ARG A 346 23.87 2.20 5.77
CA ARG A 346 23.34 1.39 4.64
C ARG A 346 24.15 0.10 4.57
N LYS A 347 23.45 -1.05 4.52
CA LYS A 347 24.06 -2.37 4.39
C LYS A 347 23.27 -3.27 3.47
N THR A 348 23.98 -4.15 2.76
CA THR A 348 23.37 -5.21 1.94
C THR A 348 23.65 -6.55 2.61
N PHE A 349 22.60 -7.35 2.78
CA PHE A 349 22.67 -8.72 3.26
C PHE A 349 22.26 -9.67 2.16
N SER A 350 22.97 -10.77 2.04
CA SER A 350 22.73 -11.78 1.02
C SER A 350 22.78 -13.18 1.61
N LYS A 351 21.86 -14.05 1.17
CA LYS A 351 21.85 -15.48 1.54
C LYS A 351 21.45 -16.32 0.36
N THR A 352 22.23 -17.38 0.12
CA THR A 352 21.95 -18.37 -0.93
C THR A 352 21.26 -19.59 -0.33
N PHE A 353 20.21 -20.04 -1.00
CA PHE A 353 19.43 -21.23 -0.66
C PHE A 353 19.53 -22.21 -1.83
N THR A 354 20.19 -23.35 -1.61
CA THR A 354 20.47 -24.35 -2.64
C THR A 354 19.45 -25.47 -2.60
N PHE A 355 18.99 -25.95 -3.74
CA PHE A 355 18.09 -27.08 -3.88
C PHE A 355 18.84 -28.36 -4.20
N THR A 356 18.41 -29.48 -3.62
CA THR A 356 19.02 -30.80 -3.79
C THR A 356 18.39 -31.63 -4.92
N ALA A 357 17.25 -31.16 -5.44
CA ALA A 357 16.51 -31.80 -6.54
C ALA A 357 16.15 -30.76 -7.60
N VAL A 358 15.79 -31.23 -8.80
CA VAL A 358 15.23 -30.35 -9.83
C VAL A 358 14.02 -29.63 -9.27
N THR A 359 14.08 -28.31 -9.25
CA THR A 359 13.05 -27.44 -8.67
C THR A 359 12.54 -26.48 -9.75
N ARG A 360 11.23 -26.40 -9.88
CA ARG A 360 10.55 -25.50 -10.82
C ARG A 360 9.78 -24.44 -10.06
N VAL A 361 10.36 -23.24 -10.01
CA VAL A 361 9.74 -22.10 -9.33
C VAL A 361 8.72 -21.45 -10.26
N VAL A 362 7.48 -21.32 -9.77
CA VAL A 362 6.33 -20.79 -10.55
C VAL A 362 5.80 -19.46 -10.03
N MET A 363 6.22 -19.02 -8.84
CA MET A 363 5.87 -17.74 -8.28
C MET A 363 6.92 -17.30 -7.27
N LEU A 364 7.23 -16.02 -7.26
CA LEU A 364 8.08 -15.38 -6.25
C LEU A 364 7.44 -14.09 -5.74
N THR A 365 7.65 -13.81 -4.49
CA THR A 365 7.47 -12.51 -3.85
C THR A 365 8.51 -12.33 -2.74
N SER A 366 8.66 -11.11 -2.23
CA SER A 366 9.62 -10.78 -1.18
C SER A 366 8.91 -10.27 0.07
N HIS A 367 9.55 -10.42 1.21
CA HIS A 367 9.12 -9.75 2.43
C HIS A 367 10.34 -9.15 3.14
N PHE A 368 10.27 -7.85 3.40
CA PHE A 368 11.22 -7.05 4.15
C PHE A 368 10.47 -5.84 4.74
N HIS A 369 11.07 -5.09 5.64
CA HIS A 369 10.39 -4.02 6.34
C HIS A 369 10.91 -2.62 5.94
N ARG A 370 10.56 -1.61 6.73
CA ARG A 370 10.61 -0.19 6.38
C ARG A 370 12.01 0.38 6.05
N PHE A 371 13.07 -0.25 6.54
CA PHE A 371 14.44 0.21 6.23
C PHE A 371 14.99 -0.40 4.95
N GLY A 372 14.24 -1.33 4.34
CA GLY A 372 14.61 -1.94 3.07
C GLY A 372 14.43 -0.99 1.89
N GLU A 373 15.51 -0.81 1.11
CA GLU A 373 15.51 0.02 -0.08
C GLU A 373 15.32 -0.81 -1.35
N LYS A 374 15.83 -2.05 -1.34
CA LYS A 374 15.78 -2.90 -2.52
C LYS A 374 15.93 -4.37 -2.14
N PHE A 375 15.07 -5.20 -2.66
CA PHE A 375 15.13 -6.66 -2.58
C PHE A 375 15.35 -7.24 -3.97
N ASN A 376 16.41 -8.00 -4.17
CA ASN A 376 16.67 -8.76 -5.37
C ASN A 376 16.63 -10.26 -5.08
N ILE A 377 16.08 -11.05 -6.02
CA ILE A 377 16.25 -12.51 -6.05
C ILE A 377 17.01 -12.87 -7.31
N LYS A 378 18.12 -13.56 -7.13
CA LYS A 378 19.00 -13.98 -8.21
C LYS A 378 19.10 -15.51 -8.25
N ILE A 379 19.34 -16.09 -9.41
CA ILE A 379 19.68 -17.50 -9.53
C ILE A 379 21.09 -17.71 -8.98
N ALA A 380 21.28 -18.77 -8.22
CA ALA A 380 22.58 -19.19 -7.69
C ALA A 380 23.03 -20.50 -8.34
N GLY A 381 24.28 -20.54 -8.76
CA GLY A 381 24.89 -21.72 -9.41
C GLY A 381 24.51 -21.87 -10.87
N GLY A 382 25.19 -22.80 -11.54
CA GLY A 382 24.98 -23.14 -12.94
C GLY A 382 25.26 -22.00 -13.93
N PRO A 383 24.88 -22.19 -15.22
CA PRO A 383 25.11 -21.21 -16.28
C PRO A 383 24.38 -19.88 -16.09
N ARG A 384 23.29 -19.87 -15.29
CA ARG A 384 22.45 -18.70 -15.02
C ARG A 384 22.83 -18.00 -13.71
N ASN A 385 23.97 -18.35 -13.10
CA ASN A 385 24.41 -17.76 -11.83
C ASN A 385 24.44 -16.24 -11.89
N GLY A 386 23.77 -15.58 -10.93
CA GLY A 386 23.67 -14.12 -10.84
C GLY A 386 22.51 -13.52 -11.66
N GLU A 387 21.78 -14.29 -12.46
CA GLU A 387 20.62 -13.80 -13.20
C GLU A 387 19.54 -13.28 -12.26
N LEU A 388 19.11 -12.03 -12.48
CA LEU A 388 18.07 -11.36 -11.68
C LEU A 388 16.69 -11.84 -12.15
N VAL A 389 15.96 -12.55 -11.28
CA VAL A 389 14.62 -13.08 -11.59
C VAL A 389 13.50 -12.29 -10.94
N TYR A 390 13.81 -11.55 -9.87
CA TYR A 390 12.84 -10.70 -9.16
C TYR A 390 13.56 -9.50 -8.55
N THR A 391 12.93 -8.33 -8.57
CA THR A 391 13.39 -7.14 -7.84
C THR A 391 12.20 -6.39 -7.29
N ASN A 392 12.33 -5.86 -6.09
CA ASN A 392 11.33 -5.05 -5.43
C ASN A 392 12.00 -3.89 -4.68
N THR A 393 11.41 -2.70 -4.74
CA THR A 393 11.85 -1.50 -4.02
C THR A 393 10.74 -0.92 -3.14
N ASP A 394 9.62 -1.63 -3.03
CA ASP A 394 8.47 -1.24 -2.23
C ASP A 394 8.19 -2.28 -1.15
N TRP A 395 8.67 -2.03 0.07
CA TRP A 395 8.45 -2.93 1.19
C TRP A 395 6.98 -3.00 1.63
N LEU A 396 6.23 -1.92 1.35
CA LEU A 396 4.80 -1.86 1.67
C LEU A 396 3.97 -2.71 0.70
N HIS A 397 4.40 -2.80 -0.57
CA HIS A 397 3.64 -3.47 -1.63
C HIS A 397 4.56 -4.38 -2.47
N PRO A 398 5.19 -5.40 -1.88
CA PRO A 398 5.96 -6.37 -2.66
C PRO A 398 5.02 -7.09 -3.62
N PHE A 399 5.25 -6.92 -4.92
CA PHE A 399 4.41 -7.56 -5.92
C PHE A 399 4.63 -9.07 -5.97
N VAL A 400 3.57 -9.80 -6.27
CA VAL A 400 3.62 -11.24 -6.53
C VAL A 400 3.90 -11.46 -8.00
N LYS A 401 4.99 -12.15 -8.33
CA LYS A 401 5.42 -12.42 -9.70
C LYS A 401 5.19 -13.90 -10.07
N PRO A 402 4.11 -14.22 -10.79
CA PRO A 402 3.95 -15.55 -11.37
C PRO A 402 4.87 -15.72 -12.58
N PHE A 403 5.31 -16.95 -12.81
CA PHE A 403 6.09 -17.37 -13.96
C PHE A 403 5.29 -18.38 -14.77
N LEU A 404 4.76 -17.96 -15.90
CA LEU A 404 4.05 -18.84 -16.84
C LEU A 404 4.96 -19.96 -17.38
N THR A 405 6.24 -19.63 -17.62
CA THR A 405 7.30 -20.59 -17.84
C THR A 405 8.12 -20.69 -16.55
N PRO A 406 8.13 -21.85 -15.87
CA PRO A 406 8.82 -22.00 -14.60
C PRO A 406 10.32 -21.70 -14.70
N ILE A 407 10.90 -21.12 -13.65
CA ILE A 407 12.35 -21.07 -13.47
C ILE A 407 12.79 -22.48 -13.08
N VAL A 408 13.53 -23.14 -13.97
CA VAL A 408 14.07 -24.49 -13.70
C VAL A 408 15.44 -24.34 -13.06
N LEU A 409 15.61 -24.93 -11.88
CA LEU A 409 16.86 -25.03 -11.12
C LEU A 409 17.28 -26.50 -11.04
N GLN A 410 18.54 -26.80 -11.41
CA GLN A 410 19.12 -28.14 -11.33
C GLN A 410 19.59 -28.42 -9.89
N PRO A 411 19.84 -29.70 -9.52
CA PRO A 411 20.46 -30.02 -8.24
C PRO A 411 21.78 -29.25 -8.06
N GLY A 412 21.92 -28.56 -6.93
CA GLY A 412 23.08 -27.70 -6.63
C GLY A 412 22.89 -26.23 -7.05
N GLU A 413 21.87 -25.91 -7.86
CA GLU A 413 21.45 -24.54 -8.12
C GLU A 413 20.46 -24.06 -7.04
N GLY A 414 20.19 -22.75 -7.02
CA GLY A 414 19.35 -22.18 -5.98
C GLY A 414 18.90 -20.76 -6.26
N LEU A 415 18.44 -20.10 -5.19
CA LEU A 415 18.08 -18.69 -5.18
C LEU A 415 18.91 -17.95 -4.15
N THR A 416 19.36 -16.75 -4.50
CA THR A 416 20.02 -15.82 -3.59
C THR A 416 19.09 -14.66 -3.32
N SER A 417 18.74 -14.42 -2.05
CA SER A 417 18.18 -13.14 -1.61
C SER A 417 19.32 -12.14 -1.44
N GLU A 418 19.13 -10.91 -1.92
CA GLU A 418 20.05 -9.80 -1.73
C GLU A 418 19.23 -8.56 -1.39
N VAL A 419 19.34 -8.09 -0.15
CA VAL A 419 18.53 -6.97 0.32
C VAL A 419 19.42 -5.84 0.84
N THR A 420 19.20 -4.65 0.30
CA THR A 420 19.86 -3.43 0.76
C THR A 420 18.91 -2.68 1.68
N TYR A 421 19.42 -2.32 2.86
CA TYR A 421 18.73 -1.56 3.89
C TYR A 421 19.46 -0.25 4.17
N TYR A 422 18.70 0.77 4.57
CA TYR A 422 19.23 1.98 5.17
C TYR A 422 18.55 2.24 6.51
N ASN A 423 19.27 1.97 7.60
CA ASN A 423 18.76 2.23 8.94
C ASN A 423 18.87 3.73 9.28
N SER A 424 17.83 4.48 9.02
CA SER A 424 17.74 5.91 9.32
C SER A 424 17.43 6.20 10.79
N SER A 425 17.28 5.17 11.64
CA SER A 425 17.02 5.33 13.06
C SER A 425 18.30 5.54 13.87
N SER A 426 18.15 5.92 15.15
CA SER A 426 19.24 6.11 16.11
C SER A 426 19.68 4.83 16.82
N LYS A 427 19.07 3.67 16.51
CA LYS A 427 19.36 2.37 17.14
C LYS A 427 19.74 1.34 16.07
N ALA A 428 20.52 0.32 16.46
CA ALA A 428 20.74 -0.82 15.60
C ALA A 428 19.43 -1.58 15.37
N VAL A 429 19.23 -2.09 14.15
CA VAL A 429 18.08 -2.89 13.74
C VAL A 429 18.56 -4.30 13.38
N ALA A 430 17.84 -5.31 13.82
CA ALA A 430 18.12 -6.72 13.57
C ALA A 430 16.90 -7.42 12.96
N PHE A 431 17.02 -8.72 12.68
CA PHE A 431 15.87 -9.53 12.31
C PHE A 431 14.82 -9.53 13.43
N GLY A 432 13.55 -9.32 13.06
CA GLY A 432 12.43 -9.36 13.99
C GLY A 432 11.08 -9.27 13.31
N LEU A 433 10.02 -9.46 14.08
CA LEU A 433 8.65 -9.65 13.60
C LEU A 433 7.84 -8.35 13.46
N THR A 434 8.38 -7.23 13.93
CA THR A 434 7.67 -5.95 13.91
C THR A 434 8.14 -5.07 12.76
N SER A 435 7.33 -4.11 12.34
CA SER A 435 7.73 -3.12 11.33
C SER A 435 8.91 -2.23 11.73
N GLU A 436 9.29 -2.25 13.02
CA GLU A 436 10.48 -1.57 13.56
C GLU A 436 11.76 -2.40 13.44
N ASP A 437 11.61 -3.71 13.23
CA ASP A 437 12.68 -4.67 12.95
C ASP A 437 12.83 -4.85 11.43
N GLU A 438 13.68 -5.80 11.00
CA GLU A 438 13.84 -6.11 9.57
C GLU A 438 13.68 -7.59 9.26
N MET A 439 13.28 -7.88 8.02
CA MET A 439 13.18 -9.24 7.47
C MET A 439 13.84 -9.33 6.10
N ASN A 440 14.23 -10.54 5.73
CA ASN A 440 14.75 -10.90 4.41
C ASN A 440 14.23 -12.30 4.07
N ILE A 441 13.03 -12.34 3.45
CA ILE A 441 12.33 -13.59 3.19
C ILE A 441 11.92 -13.64 1.72
N ILE A 442 12.23 -14.77 1.06
CA ILE A 442 11.68 -15.12 -0.24
C ILE A 442 10.45 -16.01 0.00
N PHE A 443 9.29 -15.58 -0.44
CA PHE A 443 8.10 -16.40 -0.54
C PHE A 443 7.82 -16.81 -1.98
N GLY A 444 7.13 -17.91 -2.18
CA GLY A 444 6.78 -18.36 -3.51
C GLY A 444 6.13 -19.74 -3.57
N TYR A 445 6.03 -20.24 -4.80
CA TYR A 445 5.61 -21.61 -5.06
C TYR A 445 6.56 -22.31 -6.00
N TYR A 446 6.74 -23.62 -5.79
CA TYR A 446 7.57 -24.49 -6.63
C TYR A 446 7.02 -25.91 -6.68
N TYR A 447 7.46 -26.69 -7.65
CA TYR A 447 7.23 -28.12 -7.75
C TYR A 447 8.45 -28.86 -8.30
#